data_4355aa2103d606ff8f466a5fe55c0e15
#
_entry.id   4355aa2103d606ff8f466a5fe55c0e15
#
_cell.length_a   1.000
_cell.length_b   1.000
_cell.length_c   1.000
_cell.angle_alpha   90.00
_cell.angle_beta   90.00
_cell.angle_gamma   90.00
#
_symmetry.space_group_name_H-M   'P 1'
#
loop_
_entity.id
_entity.type
_entity.pdbx_description
1 polymer ?
#
loop_
_entity_poly.entity_id
_entity_poly.type
_entity_poly.pdbx_seq_one_letter_code
_entity_poly.pdbx_strand_id
1 'polypeptide(L)'
;LSCIGMNQPHVMIGTAPAASSLLFRTEDEYSDHLFDQHSWAPAIEYADSVGVDVINTSLGYYTFDDKSKNYRYRDLNGHFALMSRQASRIADKGMVLVCSAGNAGMGSWKKTTPPGDAENVITVGAIGKNGELAPFSSIGNTADNRIKPDVVAVGVFADIIGTDGQPSMANGTSFSSPIMCGMVTCLWQSRPELAAKQIIELVRQSGDRVDLPDNI
;
A
#
# COMPACT_ATOMS: atom_id res chain seq x y z
N LEU A 1 -0.83 5.47 -10.96
CA LEU A 1 -0.66 6.94 -11.01
C LEU A 1 -2.02 7.65 -11.15
N SER A 2 -2.92 7.18 -12.04
CA SER A 2 -4.21 7.85 -12.28
C SER A 2 -5.06 8.01 -11.00
N CYS A 3 -5.06 7.03 -10.11
CA CYS A 3 -5.79 7.11 -8.83
C CYS A 3 -5.32 8.27 -7.93
N ILE A 4 -4.07 8.72 -8.06
CA ILE A 4 -3.50 9.81 -7.26
C ILE A 4 -3.59 11.14 -8.01
N GLY A 5 -2.96 11.22 -9.19
CA GLY A 5 -2.60 12.47 -9.83
C GLY A 5 -3.35 12.82 -11.12
N MET A 6 -4.34 12.00 -11.53
CA MET A 6 -5.14 12.36 -12.70
C MET A 6 -5.90 13.66 -12.43
N ASN A 7 -5.90 14.57 -13.40
CA ASN A 7 -6.61 15.85 -13.28
C ASN A 7 -7.26 16.21 -14.64
N GLN A 8 -8.28 15.45 -14.99
CA GLN A 8 -9.08 15.73 -16.19
C GLN A 8 -10.56 15.80 -15.80
N PRO A 9 -11.10 17.03 -15.58
CA PRO A 9 -12.52 17.22 -15.24
C PRO A 9 -13.44 16.51 -16.22
N HIS A 10 -14.53 15.94 -15.70
CA HIS A 10 -15.53 15.12 -16.43
C HIS A 10 -15.04 13.77 -16.94
N VAL A 11 -13.75 13.41 -16.77
CA VAL A 11 -13.20 12.09 -17.09
C VAL A 11 -12.81 11.38 -15.80
N MET A 12 -11.76 11.86 -15.14
CA MET A 12 -11.30 11.33 -13.86
C MET A 12 -10.48 12.40 -13.12
N ILE A 13 -10.69 12.48 -11.81
CA ILE A 13 -9.85 13.26 -10.89
C ILE A 13 -9.33 12.29 -9.83
N GLY A 14 -8.01 12.19 -9.71
CA GLY A 14 -7.34 11.43 -8.65
C GLY A 14 -7.48 12.09 -7.29
N THR A 15 -7.08 11.38 -6.24
CA THR A 15 -7.29 11.83 -4.85
C THR A 15 -6.31 12.94 -4.40
N ALA A 16 -5.22 13.17 -5.15
CA ALA A 16 -4.27 14.28 -4.95
C ALA A 16 -3.79 14.84 -6.31
N PRO A 17 -4.68 15.46 -7.11
CA PRO A 17 -4.38 15.82 -8.49
C PRO A 17 -3.35 16.96 -8.65
N ALA A 18 -3.08 17.71 -7.57
CA ALA A 18 -2.09 18.79 -7.57
C ALA A 18 -0.74 18.39 -6.95
N ALA A 19 -0.59 17.14 -6.50
CA ALA A 19 0.66 16.65 -5.94
C ALA A 19 1.72 16.46 -7.04
N SER A 20 2.98 16.78 -6.70
CA SER A 20 4.12 16.39 -7.53
C SER A 20 4.43 14.90 -7.34
N SER A 21 4.72 14.22 -8.44
CA SER A 21 4.95 12.77 -8.41
C SER A 21 6.34 12.40 -8.90
N LEU A 22 6.99 11.50 -8.20
CA LEU A 22 8.22 10.82 -8.59
C LEU A 22 7.92 9.34 -8.81
N LEU A 23 8.31 8.79 -9.95
CA LEU A 23 8.00 7.41 -10.32
C LEU A 23 9.27 6.57 -10.37
N PHE A 24 9.21 5.37 -9.77
CA PHE A 24 10.28 4.38 -9.80
C PHE A 24 9.78 3.08 -10.43
N ARG A 25 10.61 2.49 -11.27
CA ARG A 25 10.45 1.11 -11.70
C ARG A 25 11.43 0.24 -10.90
N THR A 26 10.90 -0.64 -10.06
CA THR A 26 11.67 -1.47 -9.14
C THR A 26 11.50 -2.97 -9.39
N GLU A 27 10.67 -3.37 -10.37
CA GLU A 27 10.37 -4.75 -10.69
C GLU A 27 10.69 -5.08 -12.15
N ASP A 28 11.04 -6.34 -12.38
CA ASP A 28 10.99 -6.97 -13.71
C ASP A 28 9.62 -7.67 -13.86
N GLU A 29 8.91 -7.39 -14.95
CA GLU A 29 7.59 -7.96 -15.23
C GLU A 29 7.62 -9.48 -15.47
N TYR A 30 8.79 -10.03 -15.80
CA TYR A 30 8.95 -11.41 -16.26
C TYR A 30 9.51 -12.36 -15.21
N SER A 31 9.80 -11.88 -14.01
CA SER A 31 10.42 -12.69 -12.96
C SER A 31 10.04 -12.19 -11.56
N ASP A 32 9.89 -13.12 -10.63
CA ASP A 32 9.69 -12.86 -9.21
C ASP A 32 10.95 -13.32 -8.44
N HIS A 33 11.94 -12.44 -8.36
CA HIS A 33 13.17 -12.72 -7.63
C HIS A 33 13.23 -12.00 -6.29
N LEU A 34 13.87 -12.62 -5.31
CA LEU A 34 14.17 -11.94 -4.05
C LEU A 34 14.97 -10.63 -4.28
N PHE A 35 15.66 -10.55 -5.42
CA PHE A 35 16.41 -9.38 -5.85
C PHE A 35 15.54 -8.14 -6.11
N ASP A 36 14.27 -8.31 -6.48
CA ASP A 36 13.35 -7.18 -6.74
C ASP A 36 13.16 -6.34 -5.47
N GLN A 37 13.18 -6.98 -4.30
CA GLN A 37 13.18 -6.27 -3.02
C GLN A 37 14.45 -5.43 -2.80
N HIS A 38 15.58 -5.85 -3.38
CA HIS A 38 16.82 -5.06 -3.34
C HIS A 38 16.77 -3.85 -4.26
N SER A 39 15.98 -3.89 -5.34
CA SER A 39 15.77 -2.73 -6.22
C SER A 39 14.83 -1.69 -5.59
N TRP A 40 13.87 -2.13 -4.79
CA TRP A 40 12.95 -1.25 -4.06
C TRP A 40 13.68 -0.40 -3.00
N ALA A 41 14.66 -0.97 -2.33
CA ALA A 41 15.38 -0.31 -1.25
C ALA A 41 16.10 0.98 -1.66
N PRO A 42 16.95 0.99 -2.71
CA PRO A 42 17.57 2.21 -3.19
C PRO A 42 16.58 3.26 -3.70
N ALA A 43 15.43 2.82 -4.23
CA ALA A 43 14.37 3.74 -4.65
C ALA A 43 13.80 4.52 -3.46
N ILE A 44 13.62 3.87 -2.31
CA ILE A 44 13.18 4.53 -1.07
C ILE A 44 14.27 5.46 -0.51
N GLU A 45 15.54 5.04 -0.53
CA GLU A 45 16.65 5.88 -0.10
C GLU A 45 16.79 7.14 -0.99
N TYR A 46 16.57 6.99 -2.29
CA TYR A 46 16.55 8.13 -3.20
C TYR A 46 15.35 9.04 -2.91
N ALA A 47 14.16 8.48 -2.67
CA ALA A 47 12.98 9.24 -2.30
C ALA A 47 13.21 10.10 -1.04
N ASP A 48 13.85 9.52 -0.01
CA ASP A 48 14.29 10.24 1.21
C ASP A 48 15.25 11.40 0.84
N SER A 49 16.25 11.13 0.00
CA SER A 49 17.26 12.12 -0.38
C SER A 49 16.73 13.35 -1.12
N VAL A 50 15.61 13.20 -1.83
CA VAL A 50 14.97 14.30 -2.60
C VAL A 50 13.75 14.89 -1.87
N GLY A 51 13.46 14.45 -0.65
CA GLY A 51 12.43 15.01 0.21
C GLY A 51 11.00 14.62 -0.17
N VAL A 52 10.76 13.36 -0.50
CA VAL A 52 9.40 12.83 -0.71
C VAL A 52 8.67 12.72 0.63
N ASP A 53 7.43 13.19 0.68
CA ASP A 53 6.59 13.12 1.90
C ASP A 53 5.84 11.78 2.00
N VAL A 54 5.16 11.36 0.92
CA VAL A 54 4.29 10.18 0.93
C VAL A 54 4.67 9.24 -0.21
N ILE A 55 4.81 7.96 0.11
CA ILE A 55 5.18 6.91 -0.84
C ILE A 55 4.00 5.96 -1.01
N ASN A 56 3.65 5.62 -2.25
CA ASN A 56 2.76 4.51 -2.55
C ASN A 56 3.55 3.31 -3.06
N THR A 57 3.32 2.14 -2.45
CA THR A 57 3.87 0.86 -2.91
C THR A 57 2.74 -0.14 -3.12
N SER A 58 2.42 -0.40 -4.38
CA SER A 58 1.39 -1.38 -4.77
C SER A 58 2.00 -2.73 -5.15
N LEU A 59 3.05 -3.13 -4.46
CA LEU A 59 3.82 -4.35 -4.63
C LEU A 59 3.62 -5.29 -3.44
N GLY A 60 3.87 -6.58 -3.64
CA GLY A 60 3.81 -7.52 -2.54
C GLY A 60 4.32 -8.90 -2.92
N TYR A 61 5.19 -9.47 -2.08
CA TYR A 61 5.85 -10.74 -2.34
C TYR A 61 5.61 -11.74 -1.21
N TYR A 62 5.36 -13.00 -1.56
CA TYR A 62 5.38 -14.13 -0.63
C TYR A 62 5.85 -15.41 -1.31
N THR A 63 5.81 -15.47 -2.65
CA THR A 63 6.35 -16.56 -3.47
C THR A 63 7.37 -15.99 -4.44
N PHE A 64 8.36 -16.80 -4.77
CA PHE A 64 9.45 -16.46 -5.68
C PHE A 64 9.68 -17.61 -6.67
N ASP A 65 10.36 -17.34 -7.78
CA ASP A 65 10.77 -18.34 -8.75
C ASP A 65 11.60 -19.44 -8.09
N ASP A 66 12.55 -19.07 -7.24
CA ASP A 66 13.20 -19.98 -6.30
C ASP A 66 12.29 -20.24 -5.09
N LYS A 67 11.53 -21.32 -5.15
CA LYS A 67 10.58 -21.71 -4.07
C LYS A 67 11.23 -21.88 -2.70
N SER A 68 12.55 -22.05 -2.61
CA SER A 68 13.28 -22.12 -1.33
C SER A 68 13.27 -20.78 -0.59
N LYS A 69 12.99 -19.69 -1.29
CA LYS A 69 12.93 -18.31 -0.78
C LYS A 69 11.51 -17.89 -0.37
N ASN A 70 10.49 -18.71 -0.67
CA ASN A 70 9.11 -18.38 -0.33
C ASN A 70 8.96 -18.08 1.16
N TYR A 71 8.22 -17.01 1.44
CA TYR A 71 7.89 -16.64 2.82
C TYR A 71 6.86 -17.59 3.43
N ARG A 72 6.92 -17.72 4.73
CA ARG A 72 5.96 -18.44 5.56
C ARG A 72 5.22 -17.44 6.44
N TYR A 73 4.06 -17.82 6.96
CA TYR A 73 3.29 -16.91 7.83
C TYR A 73 4.11 -16.34 8.99
N ARG A 74 4.95 -17.15 9.64
CA ARG A 74 5.84 -16.71 10.73
C ARG A 74 6.82 -15.59 10.35
N ASP A 75 7.07 -15.41 9.04
CA ASP A 75 8.00 -14.42 8.51
C ASP A 75 7.33 -13.03 8.35
N LEU A 76 5.97 -12.97 8.49
CA LEU A 76 5.18 -11.73 8.42
C LEU A 76 5.18 -11.00 9.76
N ASN A 77 6.30 -10.47 10.18
CA ASN A 77 6.48 -9.81 11.46
C ASN A 77 7.09 -8.39 11.34
N GLY A 78 7.15 -7.83 10.13
CA GLY A 78 7.71 -6.52 9.86
C GLY A 78 9.24 -6.45 9.88
N HIS A 79 9.92 -7.55 10.27
CA HIS A 79 11.38 -7.58 10.48
C HIS A 79 12.11 -8.63 9.64
N PHE A 80 11.41 -9.62 9.09
CA PHE A 80 12.04 -10.71 8.33
C PHE A 80 12.35 -10.29 6.88
N ALA A 81 11.33 -9.90 6.12
CA ALA A 81 11.51 -9.45 4.74
C ALA A 81 12.32 -8.16 4.67
N LEU A 82 13.21 -8.04 3.68
CA LEU A 82 14.03 -6.84 3.50
C LEU A 82 13.17 -5.58 3.34
N MET A 83 12.15 -5.64 2.48
CA MET A 83 11.22 -4.54 2.26
C MET A 83 10.50 -4.15 3.55
N SER A 84 10.02 -5.12 4.34
CA SER A 84 9.31 -4.83 5.59
C SER A 84 10.20 -4.16 6.64
N ARG A 85 11.47 -4.60 6.75
CA ARG A 85 12.44 -3.95 7.66
C ARG A 85 12.70 -2.49 7.29
N GLN A 86 12.81 -2.21 6.00
CA GLN A 86 13.04 -0.84 5.52
C GLN A 86 11.76 -0.02 5.64
N ALA A 87 10.61 -0.58 5.25
CA ALA A 87 9.31 0.05 5.37
C ALA A 87 9.01 0.47 6.82
N SER A 88 9.32 -0.38 7.80
CA SER A 88 9.11 -0.06 9.23
C SER A 88 9.93 1.16 9.72
N ARG A 89 10.99 1.55 9.00
CA ARG A 89 11.85 2.69 9.35
C ARG A 89 11.52 3.98 8.60
N ILE A 90 10.67 3.92 7.58
CA ILE A 90 10.37 5.07 6.70
C ILE A 90 9.75 6.22 7.51
N ALA A 91 8.85 5.92 8.45
CA ALA A 91 8.22 6.93 9.29
C ALA A 91 9.23 7.65 10.23
N ASP A 92 10.30 6.98 10.62
CA ASP A 92 11.39 7.60 11.41
C ASP A 92 12.25 8.56 10.57
N LYS A 93 12.16 8.44 9.24
CA LYS A 93 12.78 9.34 8.27
C LYS A 93 11.89 10.54 7.90
N GLY A 94 10.68 10.58 8.43
CA GLY A 94 9.75 11.67 8.15
C GLY A 94 8.85 11.45 6.94
N MET A 95 8.77 10.23 6.40
CA MET A 95 7.90 9.87 5.27
C MET A 95 6.77 8.95 5.69
N VAL A 96 5.63 8.99 4.99
CA VAL A 96 4.54 8.03 5.17
C VAL A 96 4.55 7.04 4.01
N LEU A 97 4.63 5.74 4.30
CA LEU A 97 4.43 4.68 3.33
C LEU A 97 2.98 4.19 3.39
N VAL A 98 2.33 4.22 2.23
CA VAL A 98 1.02 3.57 1.98
C VAL A 98 1.26 2.38 1.07
N CYS A 99 0.85 1.20 1.49
CA CYS A 99 1.08 -0.02 0.72
C CYS A 99 -0.15 -0.91 0.61
N SER A 100 -0.23 -1.67 -0.46
CA SER A 100 -1.30 -2.64 -0.68
C SER A 100 -1.19 -3.83 0.28
N ALA A 101 -2.34 -4.35 0.73
CA ALA A 101 -2.38 -5.54 1.58
C ALA A 101 -2.03 -6.83 0.82
N GLY A 102 -2.21 -6.83 -0.51
CA GLY A 102 -2.08 -8.00 -1.37
C GLY A 102 -3.43 -8.55 -1.82
N ASN A 103 -3.39 -9.44 -2.81
CA ASN A 103 -4.58 -9.98 -3.49
C ASN A 103 -4.72 -11.50 -3.29
N ALA A 104 -4.21 -12.03 -2.17
CA ALA A 104 -4.15 -13.46 -1.91
C ALA A 104 -5.35 -14.01 -1.09
N GLY A 105 -6.38 -13.19 -0.84
CA GLY A 105 -7.52 -13.54 0.02
C GLY A 105 -8.27 -14.81 -0.38
N MET A 106 -8.39 -15.10 -1.68
CA MET A 106 -9.03 -16.31 -2.20
C MET A 106 -8.09 -17.51 -2.28
N GLY A 107 -6.78 -17.30 -2.15
CA GLY A 107 -5.77 -18.35 -2.21
C GLY A 107 -5.52 -19.03 -0.87
N SER A 108 -4.55 -19.94 -0.85
CA SER A 108 -4.11 -20.62 0.38
C SER A 108 -3.35 -19.69 1.34
N TRP A 109 -2.72 -18.64 0.82
CA TRP A 109 -1.96 -17.69 1.61
C TRP A 109 -2.85 -16.81 2.49
N LYS A 110 -3.86 -16.18 1.93
CA LYS A 110 -4.87 -15.29 2.56
C LYS A 110 -4.32 -14.05 3.25
N LYS A 111 -3.08 -14.08 3.71
CA LYS A 111 -2.46 -13.05 4.56
C LYS A 111 -1.91 -11.88 3.75
N THR A 112 -1.65 -10.77 4.45
CA THR A 112 -0.94 -9.64 3.85
C THR A 112 0.42 -10.08 3.29
N THR A 113 0.91 -9.31 2.33
CA THR A 113 2.22 -9.57 1.71
C THR A 113 3.21 -8.45 2.09
N PRO A 114 4.48 -8.77 2.34
CA PRO A 114 5.51 -7.74 2.51
C PRO A 114 5.51 -6.73 1.35
N PRO A 115 5.60 -5.41 1.62
CA PRO A 115 5.88 -4.79 2.92
C PRO A 115 4.64 -4.47 3.77
N GLY A 116 3.44 -4.97 3.45
CA GLY A 116 2.19 -4.71 4.17
C GLY A 116 2.19 -5.19 5.62
N ASP A 117 3.10 -6.08 6.00
CA ASP A 117 3.29 -6.53 7.38
C ASP A 117 4.17 -5.60 8.22
N ALA A 118 4.72 -4.52 7.64
CA ALA A 118 5.60 -3.58 8.34
C ALA A 118 4.83 -2.78 9.43
N GLU A 119 5.58 -2.25 10.42
CA GLU A 119 4.97 -1.61 11.60
C GLU A 119 4.39 -0.22 11.31
N ASN A 120 5.22 0.69 10.91
CA ASN A 120 4.90 2.10 10.78
C ASN A 120 4.51 2.46 9.33
N VAL A 121 3.59 1.70 8.75
CA VAL A 121 3.06 1.91 7.41
C VAL A 121 1.54 1.86 7.43
N ILE A 122 0.89 2.44 6.43
CA ILE A 122 -0.55 2.31 6.21
C ILE A 122 -0.77 1.19 5.20
N THR A 123 -1.23 0.04 5.66
CA THR A 123 -1.56 -1.10 4.80
C THR A 123 -3.03 -1.05 4.43
N VAL A 124 -3.32 -1.09 3.13
CA VAL A 124 -4.65 -0.83 2.60
C VAL A 124 -5.26 -2.09 1.98
N GLY A 125 -6.38 -2.54 2.52
CA GLY A 125 -7.22 -3.59 1.93
C GLY A 125 -8.18 -3.04 0.89
N ALA A 126 -8.87 -3.93 0.19
CA ALA A 126 -9.81 -3.58 -0.87
C ALA A 126 -11.27 -3.85 -0.47
N ILE A 127 -12.12 -2.88 -0.75
CA ILE A 127 -13.59 -3.00 -0.69
C ILE A 127 -14.22 -2.65 -2.04
N GLY A 128 -15.46 -3.07 -2.21
CA GLY A 128 -16.33 -2.58 -3.27
C GLY A 128 -16.90 -1.18 -2.97
N LYS A 129 -17.52 -0.56 -3.99
CA LYS A 129 -18.26 0.72 -3.83
C LYS A 129 -19.47 0.60 -2.88
N ASN A 130 -19.92 -0.63 -2.59
CA ASN A 130 -20.96 -0.96 -1.61
C ASN A 130 -20.44 -1.12 -0.16
N GLY A 131 -19.14 -0.95 0.07
CA GLY A 131 -18.49 -1.10 1.38
C GLY A 131 -18.19 -2.55 1.79
N GLU A 132 -18.47 -3.53 0.93
CA GLU A 132 -18.16 -4.93 1.23
C GLU A 132 -16.70 -5.26 0.94
N LEU A 133 -16.09 -6.10 1.81
CA LEU A 133 -14.73 -6.56 1.63
C LEU A 133 -14.59 -7.35 0.32
N ALA A 134 -13.58 -7.00 -0.47
CA ALA A 134 -13.26 -7.72 -1.69
C ALA A 134 -12.75 -9.14 -1.35
N PRO A 135 -13.30 -10.21 -1.93
CA PRO A 135 -12.87 -11.58 -1.63
C PRO A 135 -11.38 -11.84 -1.86
N PHE A 136 -10.77 -11.13 -2.82
CA PHE A 136 -9.35 -11.24 -3.12
C PHE A 136 -8.47 -10.47 -2.14
N SER A 137 -9.02 -9.51 -1.38
CA SER A 137 -8.21 -8.70 -0.46
C SER A 137 -7.52 -9.59 0.57
N SER A 138 -6.20 -9.45 0.68
CA SER A 138 -5.45 -10.10 1.75
C SER A 138 -5.88 -9.56 3.11
N ILE A 139 -5.91 -10.43 4.11
CA ILE A 139 -6.36 -10.15 5.48
C ILE A 139 -5.23 -10.36 6.49
N GLY A 140 -5.37 -9.79 7.68
CA GLY A 140 -4.42 -9.94 8.79
C GLY A 140 -4.68 -11.21 9.62
N ASN A 141 -4.15 -11.40 10.78
CA ASN A 141 -3.13 -10.60 11.45
C ASN A 141 -1.71 -10.91 10.95
N THR A 142 -0.73 -10.08 11.33
CA THR A 142 0.68 -10.44 11.19
C THR A 142 1.05 -11.58 12.13
N ALA A 143 2.24 -12.18 11.94
CA ALA A 143 2.70 -13.29 12.77
C ALA A 143 2.95 -12.91 14.25
N ASP A 144 3.18 -11.63 14.50
CA ASP A 144 3.32 -11.01 15.81
C ASP A 144 2.01 -10.38 16.32
N ASN A 145 0.88 -10.77 15.73
CA ASN A 145 -0.50 -10.41 16.10
C ASN A 145 -0.88 -8.92 15.96
N ARG A 146 -0.16 -8.14 15.14
CA ARG A 146 -0.63 -6.79 14.78
C ARG A 146 -1.78 -6.89 13.78
N ILE A 147 -2.76 -6.01 13.93
CA ILE A 147 -3.90 -5.90 13.02
C ILE A 147 -3.40 -5.34 11.68
N LYS A 148 -3.73 -6.03 10.59
CA LYS A 148 -3.51 -5.60 9.21
C LYS A 148 -4.62 -6.18 8.31
N PRO A 149 -5.05 -5.48 7.25
CA PRO A 149 -4.69 -4.10 6.89
C PRO A 149 -5.13 -3.09 7.95
N ASP A 150 -4.51 -1.89 7.94
CA ASP A 150 -4.85 -0.81 8.87
C ASP A 150 -6.19 -0.15 8.49
N VAL A 151 -6.44 -0.02 7.19
CA VAL A 151 -7.64 0.60 6.60
C VAL A 151 -8.00 -0.08 5.28
N VAL A 152 -9.15 0.28 4.74
CA VAL A 152 -9.62 -0.20 3.43
C VAL A 152 -10.00 0.98 2.53
N ALA A 153 -9.91 0.79 1.21
CA ALA A 153 -10.40 1.71 0.22
C ALA A 153 -10.96 0.95 -0.99
N VAL A 154 -11.63 1.64 -1.91
CA VAL A 154 -12.20 1.02 -3.10
C VAL A 154 -11.10 0.37 -3.94
N GLY A 155 -11.25 -0.93 -4.20
CA GLY A 155 -10.35 -1.75 -5.00
C GLY A 155 -11.07 -2.75 -5.89
N VAL A 156 -12.42 -2.75 -5.85
CA VAL A 156 -13.28 -3.51 -6.79
C VAL A 156 -13.89 -2.52 -7.76
N PHE A 157 -13.66 -2.74 -9.06
CA PHE A 157 -14.02 -1.82 -10.12
C PHE A 157 -13.61 -0.38 -9.83
N ALA A 158 -12.37 -0.24 -9.36
CA ALA A 158 -11.76 1.07 -9.15
C ALA A 158 -11.58 1.78 -10.50
N ASP A 159 -12.00 3.03 -10.57
CA ASP A 159 -11.84 3.84 -11.77
C ASP A 159 -10.37 4.16 -12.00
N ILE A 160 -9.87 3.94 -13.20
CA ILE A 160 -8.48 4.18 -13.61
C ILE A 160 -8.41 4.77 -15.02
N ILE A 161 -7.24 5.27 -15.38
CA ILE A 161 -6.88 5.45 -16.78
C ILE A 161 -5.96 4.30 -17.17
N GLY A 162 -6.34 3.59 -18.21
CA GLY A 162 -5.56 2.48 -18.76
C GLY A 162 -4.26 2.92 -19.43
N THR A 163 -3.44 1.96 -19.82
CA THR A 163 -2.16 2.23 -20.52
C THR A 163 -2.36 2.82 -21.93
N ASP A 164 -3.55 2.68 -22.47
CA ASP A 164 -4.00 3.30 -23.72
C ASP A 164 -4.52 4.74 -23.56
N GLY A 165 -4.49 5.26 -22.32
CA GLY A 165 -4.99 6.59 -21.98
C GLY A 165 -6.51 6.70 -21.85
N GLN A 166 -7.25 5.58 -21.92
CA GLN A 166 -8.71 5.59 -21.83
C GLN A 166 -9.21 5.28 -20.40
N PRO A 167 -10.37 5.83 -20.02
CA PRO A 167 -11.06 5.43 -18.78
C PRO A 167 -11.34 3.92 -18.77
N SER A 168 -11.02 3.28 -17.66
CA SER A 168 -11.21 1.85 -17.45
C SER A 168 -11.46 1.55 -15.97
N MET A 169 -11.70 0.29 -15.65
CA MET A 169 -11.85 -0.18 -14.27
C MET A 169 -10.92 -1.35 -14.01
N ALA A 170 -10.43 -1.44 -12.78
CA ALA A 170 -9.55 -2.52 -12.38
C ALA A 170 -9.84 -3.01 -10.96
N ASN A 171 -9.39 -4.24 -10.66
CA ASN A 171 -9.55 -4.88 -9.35
C ASN A 171 -8.18 -5.10 -8.70
N GLY A 172 -8.07 -4.81 -7.43
CA GLY A 172 -6.86 -5.07 -6.65
C GLY A 172 -6.65 -4.07 -5.53
N THR A 173 -5.99 -4.51 -4.46
CA THR A 173 -5.47 -3.63 -3.42
C THR A 173 -4.43 -2.65 -3.96
N SER A 174 -3.85 -2.94 -5.12
CA SER A 174 -2.97 -2.05 -5.89
C SER A 174 -3.65 -0.75 -6.35
N PHE A 175 -4.99 -0.70 -6.34
CA PHE A 175 -5.79 0.50 -6.63
C PHE A 175 -6.33 1.15 -5.36
N SER A 176 -6.64 0.37 -4.32
CA SER A 176 -7.02 0.88 -3.00
C SER A 176 -5.88 1.70 -2.37
N SER A 177 -4.67 1.18 -2.43
CA SER A 177 -3.49 1.82 -1.86
C SER A 177 -3.23 3.23 -2.44
N PRO A 178 -3.17 3.46 -3.76
CA PRO A 178 -2.95 4.80 -4.29
C PRO A 178 -4.13 5.75 -4.03
N ILE A 179 -5.37 5.28 -3.97
CA ILE A 179 -6.51 6.11 -3.56
C ILE A 179 -6.29 6.63 -2.14
N MET A 180 -5.92 5.76 -1.21
CA MET A 180 -5.58 6.13 0.17
C MET A 180 -4.34 7.03 0.23
N CYS A 181 -3.32 6.75 -0.58
CA CYS A 181 -2.10 7.55 -0.64
C CYS A 181 -2.39 9.02 -0.97
N GLY A 182 -3.22 9.29 -1.97
CA GLY A 182 -3.61 10.67 -2.29
C GLY A 182 -4.43 11.31 -1.17
N MET A 183 -5.32 10.57 -0.50
CA MET A 183 -6.06 11.06 0.68
C MET A 183 -5.10 11.43 1.84
N VAL A 184 -4.10 10.57 2.11
CA VAL A 184 -3.05 10.84 3.11
C VAL A 184 -2.25 12.08 2.74
N THR A 185 -1.92 12.26 1.47
CA THR A 185 -1.22 13.45 0.96
C THR A 185 -2.03 14.73 1.25
N CYS A 186 -3.32 14.74 0.96
CA CYS A 186 -4.20 15.86 1.26
C CYS A 186 -4.36 16.08 2.78
N LEU A 187 -4.49 15.02 3.57
CA LEU A 187 -4.56 15.12 5.03
C LEU A 187 -3.30 15.79 5.56
N TRP A 188 -2.12 15.32 5.16
CA TRP A 188 -0.86 15.89 5.65
C TRP A 188 -0.64 17.31 5.18
N GLN A 189 -1.02 17.65 3.95
CA GLN A 189 -1.01 19.03 3.46
C GLN A 189 -1.87 19.95 4.34
N SER A 190 -3.01 19.45 4.88
CA SER A 190 -3.88 20.22 5.77
C SER A 190 -3.35 20.33 7.21
N ARG A 191 -2.42 19.47 7.60
CA ARG A 191 -1.83 19.37 8.94
C ARG A 191 -0.29 19.23 8.86
N PRO A 192 0.40 20.21 8.23
CA PRO A 192 1.83 20.12 7.97
C PRO A 192 2.71 20.12 9.23
N GLU A 193 2.14 20.48 10.38
CA GLU A 193 2.81 20.44 11.68
C GLU A 193 2.96 19.04 12.26
N LEU A 194 2.25 18.05 11.73
CA LEU A 194 2.27 16.68 12.26
C LEU A 194 3.43 15.88 11.68
N ALA A 195 4.03 15.05 12.53
CA ALA A 195 5.04 14.09 12.10
C ALA A 195 4.40 12.89 11.38
N ALA A 196 5.16 12.18 10.54
CA ALA A 196 4.70 11.02 9.77
C ALA A 196 3.95 9.98 10.63
N LYS A 197 4.47 9.64 11.82
CA LYS A 197 3.81 8.70 12.73
C LYS A 197 2.45 9.19 13.25
N GLN A 198 2.29 10.50 13.44
CA GLN A 198 1.02 11.08 13.87
C GLN A 198 -0.01 11.03 12.73
N ILE A 199 0.41 11.24 11.49
CA ILE A 199 -0.44 11.06 10.30
C ILE A 199 -0.90 9.61 10.17
N ILE A 200 0.02 8.63 10.30
CA ILE A 200 -0.31 7.21 10.27
C ILE A 200 -1.38 6.87 11.32
N GLU A 201 -1.19 7.35 12.54
CA GLU A 201 -2.11 7.08 13.64
C GLU A 201 -3.48 7.74 13.42
N LEU A 202 -3.52 8.98 12.93
CA LEU A 202 -4.78 9.64 12.55
C LEU A 202 -5.55 8.85 11.50
N VAL A 203 -4.86 8.32 10.48
CA VAL A 203 -5.51 7.52 9.45
C VAL A 203 -6.08 6.22 10.04
N ARG A 204 -5.35 5.55 10.92
CA ARG A 204 -5.84 4.34 11.61
C ARG A 204 -7.08 4.63 12.46
N GLN A 205 -7.06 5.74 13.18
CA GLN A 205 -8.18 6.16 14.06
C GLN A 205 -9.38 6.71 13.28
N SER A 206 -9.21 7.09 12.02
CA SER A 206 -10.32 7.60 11.18
C SER A 206 -11.22 6.51 10.63
N GLY A 207 -10.86 5.24 10.78
CA GLY A 207 -11.68 4.13 10.32
C GLY A 207 -13.03 4.08 11.06
N ASP A 208 -14.12 3.96 10.33
CA ASP A 208 -15.49 3.88 10.87
C ASP A 208 -15.76 2.61 11.70
N ARG A 209 -14.81 1.67 11.71
CA ARG A 209 -14.86 0.41 12.46
C ARG A 209 -13.71 0.24 13.46
N VAL A 210 -13.03 1.31 13.83
CA VAL A 210 -11.87 1.26 14.73
C VAL A 210 -12.19 0.63 16.09
N ASP A 211 -13.42 0.76 16.58
CA ASP A 211 -13.89 0.21 17.86
C ASP A 211 -14.53 -1.19 17.75
N LEU A 212 -14.58 -1.78 16.57
CA LEU A 212 -15.15 -3.11 16.36
C LEU A 212 -14.08 -4.19 16.50
N PRO A 213 -14.40 -5.34 17.11
CA PRO A 213 -13.47 -6.47 17.17
C PRO A 213 -13.15 -7.01 15.78
N ASP A 214 -11.92 -7.51 15.62
CA ASP A 214 -11.28 -7.95 14.37
C ASP A 214 -11.92 -9.15 13.68
N ASN A 215 -13.17 -9.12 13.39
CA ASN A 215 -13.91 -10.21 12.75
C ASN A 215 -14.24 -9.92 11.28
N ILE A 216 -13.36 -9.20 10.58
CA ILE A 216 -13.54 -8.94 9.15
C ILE A 216 -12.38 -9.50 8.36
#